data_0aace8f7e316c31ca9ef85070a958400
#
_entry.id   0aace8f7e316c31ca9ef85070a958400
#
_cell.length_a   1.000
_cell.length_b   1.000
_cell.length_c   1.000
_cell.angle_alpha   90.00
_cell.angle_beta   90.00
_cell.angle_gamma   90.00
#
_symmetry.space_group_name_H-M   'P 1'
#
loop_
_entity.id
_entity.type
_entity.pdbx_description
1 polymer ?
#
loop_
_entity_poly.entity_id
_entity_poly.type
_entity_poly.pdbx_seq_one_letter_code
_entity_poly.pdbx_strand_id
1 'polypeptide(L)'
;MRLKGFYIGRAQRVAALLLLVLFGECVWSIAHRPLDANDYRYARCGREMWERPSPLAGYFTTCGNLNGDGTLAYRVAGFPLTVQRLVLLSVDHFRKPENREFEGGILNGTTWEARHELAWVKYLLRLPFCLFAVWLGGGLWWVSKRLFGNEGGAIALSLYIFCPAVVRYATTPNSEILALWGLYGMVYTAMGVAHALQGPRKKWKPRILLLTVALGLTAAAHLLAAMVGFVAGAAFFFYLAERRRAYVAQIMLFVALGAMAIVFASFGFHLAAFTYVFTGGSARFWFSLAAAGNFVRSPVNAGILVAAGVALVVYATTRRSRYFGNTAPLLMLLALVPLYTTQVVSAPWLWALPFLFTFIGGVFADMLESRQRKVFLLLSGSVVVTQAALCWMSMAGMLQS
;
A
#
# COMPACT_ATOMS: atom_id res chain seq x y z
N MET A 1 -6.04 -19.83 33.06
CA MET A 1 -5.30 -19.30 31.92
C MET A 1 -5.46 -17.77 31.96
N ARG A 2 -4.50 -17.01 32.56
CA ARG A 2 -4.59 -15.55 32.66
C ARG A 2 -4.13 -14.96 31.34
N LEU A 3 -5.04 -14.35 30.58
CA LEU A 3 -4.70 -13.48 29.47
C LEU A 3 -3.83 -12.35 30.05
N LYS A 4 -2.55 -12.33 29.72
CA LYS A 4 -1.65 -11.21 30.03
C LYS A 4 -2.28 -9.97 29.42
N GLY A 5 -2.74 -9.05 30.24
CA GLY A 5 -3.38 -7.80 29.80
C GLY A 5 -2.45 -7.07 28.83
N PHE A 6 -2.92 -6.87 27.62
CA PHE A 6 -2.25 -6.04 26.61
C PHE A 6 -2.29 -4.59 27.13
N TYR A 7 -1.19 -4.14 27.72
CA TYR A 7 -1.08 -2.73 28.14
C TYR A 7 -0.81 -1.86 26.93
N ILE A 8 -1.85 -1.20 26.43
CA ILE A 8 -1.76 -0.27 25.32
C ILE A 8 -1.23 1.07 25.86
N GLY A 9 0.02 1.39 25.57
CA GLY A 9 0.65 2.65 25.99
C GLY A 9 0.04 3.87 25.28
N ARG A 10 0.35 5.08 25.76
CA ARG A 10 -0.14 6.34 25.19
C ARG A 10 0.13 6.45 23.67
N ALA A 11 1.34 6.13 23.24
CA ALA A 11 1.72 6.21 21.82
C ALA A 11 0.91 5.27 20.92
N GLN A 12 0.59 4.05 21.40
CA GLN A 12 -0.26 3.13 20.65
C GLN A 12 -1.71 3.61 20.55
N ARG A 13 -2.24 4.25 21.61
CA ARG A 13 -3.59 4.85 21.57
C ARG A 13 -3.67 5.98 20.57
N VAL A 14 -2.67 6.86 20.53
CA VAL A 14 -2.59 7.94 19.55
C VAL A 14 -2.54 7.36 18.13
N ALA A 15 -1.67 6.37 17.88
CA ALA A 15 -1.60 5.73 16.58
C ALA A 15 -2.91 5.05 16.18
N ALA A 16 -3.57 4.36 17.10
CA ALA A 16 -4.88 3.74 16.84
C ALA A 16 -5.95 4.78 16.50
N LEU A 17 -6.00 5.90 17.23
CA LEU A 17 -6.92 7.00 16.93
C LEU A 17 -6.64 7.61 15.55
N LEU A 18 -5.38 7.85 15.20
CA LEU A 18 -4.99 8.35 13.87
C LEU A 18 -5.40 7.36 12.77
N LEU A 19 -5.20 6.07 12.96
CA LEU A 19 -5.64 5.05 11.99
C LEU A 19 -7.17 4.96 11.88
N LEU A 20 -7.90 5.19 12.97
CA LEU A 20 -9.36 5.31 12.94
C LEU A 20 -9.81 6.56 12.17
N VAL A 21 -9.08 7.68 12.26
CA VAL A 21 -9.35 8.87 11.44
C VAL A 21 -9.17 8.53 9.96
N LEU A 22 -8.05 7.90 9.55
CA LEU A 22 -7.86 7.44 8.17
C LEU A 22 -9.00 6.54 7.70
N PHE A 23 -9.38 5.56 8.52
CA PHE A 23 -10.49 4.67 8.19
C PHE A 23 -11.80 5.44 8.01
N GLY A 24 -12.10 6.40 8.90
CA GLY A 24 -13.26 7.27 8.81
C GLY A 24 -13.25 8.14 7.53
N GLU A 25 -12.11 8.74 7.18
CA GLU A 25 -11.93 9.50 5.93
C GLU A 25 -12.18 8.61 4.70
N CYS A 26 -11.64 7.38 4.70
CA CYS A 26 -11.88 6.43 3.61
C CYS A 26 -13.35 6.04 3.52
N VAL A 27 -14.02 5.71 4.63
CA VAL A 27 -15.44 5.35 4.63
C VAL A 27 -16.30 6.51 4.16
N TRP A 28 -16.00 7.73 4.62
CA TRP A 28 -16.68 8.94 4.18
C TRP A 28 -16.52 9.16 2.66
N SER A 29 -15.30 9.04 2.15
CA SER A 29 -14.99 9.15 0.73
C SER A 29 -15.71 8.08 -0.11
N ILE A 30 -15.73 6.82 0.36
CA ILE A 30 -16.47 5.73 -0.30
C ILE A 30 -17.97 6.04 -0.35
N ALA A 31 -18.52 6.60 0.74
CA ALA A 31 -19.94 6.92 0.81
C ALA A 31 -20.37 7.96 -0.24
N HIS A 32 -19.54 9.00 -0.45
CA HIS A 32 -19.86 10.15 -1.30
C HIS A 32 -19.42 9.98 -2.76
N ARG A 33 -18.53 9.03 -3.05
CA ARG A 33 -18.02 8.82 -4.41
C ARG A 33 -18.85 7.76 -5.14
N PRO A 34 -19.45 8.11 -6.31
CA PRO A 34 -20.17 7.13 -7.14
C PRO A 34 -19.21 6.05 -7.66
N LEU A 35 -19.79 4.93 -8.11
CA LEU A 35 -19.05 3.89 -8.82
C LEU A 35 -18.68 4.40 -10.21
N ASP A 36 -17.45 4.13 -10.64
CA ASP A 36 -16.94 4.49 -11.96
C ASP A 36 -16.69 3.23 -12.82
N ALA A 37 -16.35 3.43 -14.10
CA ALA A 37 -16.08 2.34 -15.03
C ALA A 37 -14.95 1.42 -14.55
N ASN A 38 -13.97 1.95 -13.82
CA ASN A 38 -12.88 1.17 -13.25
C ASN A 38 -13.37 0.26 -12.11
N ASP A 39 -14.27 0.76 -11.25
CA ASP A 39 -14.90 -0.02 -10.19
C ASP A 39 -15.66 -1.23 -10.78
N TYR A 40 -16.45 -1.00 -11.83
CA TYR A 40 -17.18 -2.11 -12.51
C TYR A 40 -16.22 -3.12 -13.13
N ARG A 41 -15.12 -2.67 -13.73
CA ARG A 41 -14.09 -3.56 -14.27
C ARG A 41 -13.49 -4.44 -13.18
N TYR A 42 -13.09 -3.84 -12.04
CA TYR A 42 -12.53 -4.60 -10.93
C TYR A 42 -13.54 -5.55 -10.29
N ALA A 43 -14.79 -5.14 -10.15
CA ALA A 43 -15.85 -5.99 -9.62
C ALA A 43 -16.10 -7.20 -10.52
N ARG A 44 -16.25 -6.98 -11.84
CA ARG A 44 -16.48 -8.04 -12.82
C ARG A 44 -15.30 -9.01 -12.89
N CYS A 45 -14.12 -8.48 -13.17
CA CYS A 45 -12.92 -9.31 -13.34
C CYS A 45 -12.53 -10.03 -12.04
N GLY A 46 -12.64 -9.33 -10.90
CA GLY A 46 -12.34 -9.92 -9.60
C GLY A 46 -13.26 -11.11 -9.28
N ARG A 47 -14.56 -11.00 -9.58
CA ARG A 47 -15.51 -12.10 -9.41
C ARG A 47 -15.24 -13.24 -10.38
N GLU A 48 -14.99 -12.94 -11.66
CA GLU A 48 -14.64 -13.97 -12.64
C GLU A 48 -13.45 -14.81 -12.20
N MET A 49 -12.43 -14.16 -11.58
CA MET A 49 -11.25 -14.84 -11.06
C MET A 49 -11.52 -15.78 -9.89
N TRP A 50 -12.61 -15.61 -9.16
CA TRP A 50 -13.00 -16.50 -8.06
C TRP A 50 -14.06 -17.53 -8.47
N GLU A 51 -14.97 -17.17 -9.36
CA GLU A 51 -16.19 -17.93 -9.65
C GLU A 51 -16.07 -18.84 -10.89
N ARG A 52 -15.09 -18.60 -11.77
CA ARG A 52 -14.85 -19.42 -12.96
C ARG A 52 -13.66 -20.36 -12.80
N PRO A 53 -13.83 -21.66 -13.06
CA PRO A 53 -12.74 -22.64 -12.96
C PRO A 53 -11.72 -22.53 -14.09
N SER A 54 -12.08 -21.96 -15.25
CA SER A 54 -11.15 -21.75 -16.37
C SER A 54 -10.83 -20.27 -16.54
N PRO A 55 -9.74 -19.79 -15.95
CA PRO A 55 -9.42 -18.37 -15.96
C PRO A 55 -8.91 -17.86 -17.31
N LEU A 56 -8.34 -18.70 -18.17
CA LEU A 56 -7.63 -18.26 -19.37
C LEU A 56 -8.50 -17.42 -20.32
N ALA A 57 -9.70 -17.85 -20.62
CA ALA A 57 -10.61 -17.11 -21.49
C ALA A 57 -11.14 -15.82 -20.84
N GLY A 58 -11.43 -15.86 -19.55
CA GLY A 58 -11.97 -14.72 -18.80
C GLY A 58 -10.94 -13.65 -18.51
N TYR A 59 -9.70 -14.02 -18.11
CA TYR A 59 -8.67 -13.10 -17.71
C TYR A 59 -8.19 -12.19 -18.84
N PHE A 60 -8.07 -12.72 -20.07
CA PHE A 60 -7.43 -12.01 -21.17
C PHE A 60 -8.40 -11.48 -22.20
N THR A 61 -9.61 -12.05 -22.30
CA THR A 61 -10.61 -11.63 -23.29
C THR A 61 -11.63 -10.64 -22.73
N THR A 62 -12.05 -10.78 -21.48
CA THR A 62 -13.07 -9.93 -20.85
C THR A 62 -12.51 -8.85 -19.93
N CYS A 63 -11.37 -9.12 -19.30
CA CYS A 63 -10.74 -8.18 -18.35
C CYS A 63 -9.66 -7.31 -18.97
N GLY A 64 -9.36 -7.49 -20.23
CA GLY A 64 -8.34 -6.77 -20.98
C GLY A 64 -6.91 -7.15 -20.56
N ASN A 65 -5.94 -6.53 -21.21
CA ASN A 65 -4.57 -6.61 -20.77
C ASN A 65 -4.48 -6.07 -19.35
N LEU A 66 -3.92 -6.84 -18.44
CA LEU A 66 -3.70 -6.40 -17.05
C LEU A 66 -2.72 -5.21 -16.97
N ASN A 67 -2.19 -4.73 -18.11
CA ASN A 67 -1.38 -3.52 -18.30
C ASN A 67 -0.30 -3.30 -17.22
N GLY A 68 0.34 -4.38 -16.77
CA GLY A 68 1.32 -4.34 -15.67
C GLY A 68 0.70 -4.53 -14.27
N ASP A 69 -0.64 -4.48 -14.15
CA ASP A 69 -1.34 -4.83 -12.93
C ASP A 69 -1.37 -6.34 -12.76
N GLY A 70 -1.10 -6.81 -11.55
CA GLY A 70 -1.24 -8.22 -11.22
C GLY A 70 -2.68 -8.61 -10.87
N THR A 71 -2.93 -9.91 -10.81
CA THR A 71 -4.25 -10.47 -10.50
C THR A 71 -4.71 -10.21 -9.06
N LEU A 72 -3.79 -9.92 -8.14
CA LEU A 72 -4.11 -9.76 -6.71
C LEU A 72 -5.11 -8.63 -6.46
N ALA A 73 -4.96 -7.49 -7.11
CA ALA A 73 -5.86 -6.35 -6.93
C ALA A 73 -7.31 -6.71 -7.34
N TYR A 74 -7.48 -7.42 -8.46
CA TYR A 74 -8.78 -7.92 -8.89
C TYR A 74 -9.35 -8.96 -7.92
N ARG A 75 -8.52 -9.90 -7.44
CA ARG A 75 -8.95 -10.90 -6.45
C ARG A 75 -9.37 -10.26 -5.13
N VAL A 76 -8.62 -9.26 -4.67
CA VAL A 76 -8.95 -8.51 -3.45
C VAL A 76 -10.28 -7.77 -3.61
N ALA A 77 -10.53 -7.16 -4.77
CA ALA A 77 -11.78 -6.49 -5.07
C ALA A 77 -12.98 -7.46 -5.19
N GLY A 78 -12.76 -8.59 -5.86
CA GLY A 78 -13.83 -9.57 -6.14
C GLY A 78 -14.18 -10.47 -4.95
N PHE A 79 -13.26 -10.73 -4.04
CA PHE A 79 -13.46 -11.66 -2.94
C PHE A 79 -14.70 -11.35 -2.06
N PRO A 80 -14.89 -10.12 -1.54
CA PRO A 80 -16.08 -9.82 -0.74
C PRO A 80 -17.37 -9.94 -1.52
N LEU A 81 -17.36 -9.61 -2.81
CA LEU A 81 -18.51 -9.71 -3.69
C LEU A 81 -18.89 -11.19 -3.95
N THR A 82 -17.88 -12.04 -4.15
CA THR A 82 -18.09 -13.50 -4.29
C THR A 82 -18.64 -14.10 -3.00
N VAL A 83 -18.10 -13.69 -1.84
CA VAL A 83 -18.62 -14.13 -0.54
C VAL A 83 -20.07 -13.68 -0.34
N GLN A 84 -20.41 -12.44 -0.65
CA GLN A 84 -21.78 -11.92 -0.60
C GLN A 84 -22.70 -12.77 -1.46
N ARG A 85 -22.31 -13.08 -2.72
CA ARG A 85 -23.09 -13.94 -3.60
C ARG A 85 -23.31 -15.32 -3.00
N LEU A 86 -22.26 -15.95 -2.45
CA LEU A 86 -22.39 -17.27 -1.83
C LEU A 86 -23.38 -17.25 -0.65
N VAL A 87 -23.32 -16.18 0.17
CA VAL A 87 -24.28 -16.01 1.27
C VAL A 87 -25.70 -15.84 0.76
N LEU A 88 -25.91 -14.99 -0.25
CA LEU A 88 -27.24 -14.77 -0.84
C LEU A 88 -27.79 -16.03 -1.49
N LEU A 89 -26.97 -16.78 -2.22
CA LEU A 89 -27.37 -18.08 -2.81
C LEU A 89 -27.73 -19.10 -1.70
N SER A 90 -26.97 -19.12 -0.61
CA SER A 90 -27.26 -20.02 0.51
C SER A 90 -28.59 -19.66 1.17
N VAL A 91 -28.84 -18.37 1.40
CA VAL A 91 -30.11 -17.88 1.96
C VAL A 91 -31.28 -18.20 1.03
N ASP A 92 -31.07 -18.00 -0.27
CA ASP A 92 -32.12 -18.26 -1.29
C ASP A 92 -32.43 -19.75 -1.44
N HIS A 93 -31.43 -20.63 -1.23
CA HIS A 93 -31.64 -22.07 -1.22
C HIS A 93 -32.62 -22.55 -0.13
N PHE A 94 -32.65 -21.86 1.00
CA PHE A 94 -33.57 -22.13 2.11
C PHE A 94 -34.96 -21.48 1.91
N ARG A 95 -35.13 -20.59 0.90
CA ARG A 95 -36.43 -20.02 0.52
C ARG A 95 -37.25 -21.00 -0.32
N LYS A 96 -38.57 -20.87 -0.26
CA LYS A 96 -39.47 -21.65 -1.13
C LYS A 96 -39.18 -21.38 -2.61
N PRO A 97 -39.27 -22.39 -3.51
CA PRO A 97 -38.93 -22.24 -4.92
C PRO A 97 -39.64 -21.07 -5.63
N GLU A 98 -40.85 -20.75 -5.21
CA GLU A 98 -41.67 -19.66 -5.74
C GLU A 98 -41.14 -18.26 -5.43
N ASN A 99 -40.29 -18.13 -4.39
CA ASN A 99 -39.72 -16.87 -3.90
C ASN A 99 -38.22 -16.76 -4.15
N ARG A 100 -37.63 -17.60 -5.01
CA ARG A 100 -36.22 -17.55 -5.35
C ARG A 100 -35.92 -16.39 -6.32
N GLU A 101 -35.26 -15.37 -5.84
CA GLU A 101 -34.90 -14.20 -6.62
C GLU A 101 -33.59 -14.38 -7.41
N PHE A 102 -32.81 -15.43 -7.09
CA PHE A 102 -31.47 -15.66 -7.63
C PHE A 102 -31.45 -16.87 -8.57
N GLU A 103 -31.82 -16.71 -9.80
CA GLU A 103 -31.43 -17.66 -10.84
C GLU A 103 -29.98 -17.37 -11.26
N GLY A 104 -29.08 -18.34 -11.06
CA GLY A 104 -27.63 -18.34 -11.18
C GLY A 104 -26.96 -17.74 -12.40
N GLY A 105 -27.31 -16.55 -12.80
CA GLY A 105 -26.65 -15.80 -13.87
C GLY A 105 -25.42 -15.03 -13.37
N ILE A 106 -24.33 -15.16 -14.12
CA ILE A 106 -23.17 -14.25 -14.00
C ILE A 106 -23.69 -12.83 -14.23
N LEU A 107 -23.26 -11.91 -13.36
CA LEU A 107 -23.60 -10.50 -13.43
C LEU A 107 -23.43 -9.92 -14.85
N ASN A 108 -24.51 -9.86 -15.57
CA ASN A 108 -24.67 -8.89 -16.64
C ASN A 108 -24.96 -7.54 -15.98
N GLY A 109 -24.33 -6.45 -16.44
CA GLY A 109 -24.40 -5.12 -15.81
C GLY A 109 -25.82 -4.63 -15.49
N THR A 110 -26.82 -5.09 -16.20
CA THR A 110 -28.25 -4.80 -16.00
C THR A 110 -28.87 -5.43 -14.75
N THR A 111 -28.33 -6.54 -14.24
CA THR A 111 -28.88 -7.22 -13.04
C THR A 111 -28.42 -6.58 -11.73
N TRP A 112 -27.33 -5.83 -11.74
CA TRP A 112 -26.85 -5.10 -10.57
C TRP A 112 -27.75 -3.91 -10.22
N GLU A 113 -28.24 -3.21 -11.24
CA GLU A 113 -29.09 -2.03 -11.07
C GLU A 113 -30.51 -2.39 -10.61
N ALA A 114 -31.02 -3.53 -11.03
CA ALA A 114 -32.39 -3.95 -10.77
C ALA A 114 -32.64 -4.47 -9.34
N ARG A 115 -31.59 -4.84 -8.57
CA ARG A 115 -31.75 -5.63 -7.35
C ARG A 115 -31.29 -4.95 -6.05
N HIS A 116 -31.17 -3.64 -5.96
CA HIS A 116 -30.69 -2.92 -4.75
C HIS A 116 -29.32 -3.35 -4.22
N GLU A 117 -28.54 -4.16 -4.95
CA GLU A 117 -27.19 -4.58 -4.56
C GLU A 117 -26.18 -3.44 -4.61
N LEU A 118 -26.48 -2.39 -5.36
CA LEU A 118 -25.58 -1.25 -5.61
C LEU A 118 -25.16 -0.50 -4.36
N ALA A 119 -26.01 -0.39 -3.36
CA ALA A 119 -25.69 0.37 -2.15
C ALA A 119 -24.49 -0.21 -1.38
N TRP A 120 -24.39 -1.54 -1.30
CA TRP A 120 -23.33 -2.24 -0.57
C TRP A 120 -22.11 -2.55 -1.44
N VAL A 121 -22.28 -2.65 -2.76
CA VAL A 121 -21.21 -3.00 -3.69
C VAL A 121 -20.03 -2.05 -3.58
N LYS A 122 -20.26 -0.74 -3.50
CA LYS A 122 -19.18 0.24 -3.34
C LYS A 122 -18.32 0.02 -2.10
N TYR A 123 -18.94 -0.38 -0.99
CA TYR A 123 -18.21 -0.69 0.24
C TYR A 123 -17.46 -2.02 0.14
N LEU A 124 -18.11 -3.08 -0.32
CA LEU A 124 -17.49 -4.39 -0.46
C LEU A 124 -16.30 -4.36 -1.42
N LEU A 125 -16.42 -3.59 -2.49
CA LEU A 125 -15.38 -3.44 -3.50
C LEU A 125 -14.18 -2.64 -3.00
N ARG A 126 -14.41 -1.54 -2.29
CA ARG A 126 -13.38 -0.55 -1.95
C ARG A 126 -12.78 -0.72 -0.54
N LEU A 127 -13.53 -1.24 0.43
CA LEU A 127 -13.05 -1.43 1.80
C LEU A 127 -11.77 -2.27 1.92
N PRO A 128 -11.56 -3.34 1.15
CA PRO A 128 -10.30 -4.08 1.22
C PRO A 128 -9.06 -3.22 0.96
N PHE A 129 -9.13 -2.28 0.02
CA PHE A 129 -8.03 -1.35 -0.28
C PHE A 129 -7.82 -0.35 0.85
N CYS A 130 -8.91 0.13 1.47
CA CYS A 130 -8.84 0.93 2.69
C CYS A 130 -8.13 0.18 3.82
N LEU A 131 -8.43 -1.10 4.02
CA LEU A 131 -7.76 -1.93 5.04
C LEU A 131 -6.26 -2.08 4.77
N PHE A 132 -5.84 -2.23 3.50
CA PHE A 132 -4.42 -2.22 3.14
C PHE A 132 -3.76 -0.87 3.44
N ALA A 133 -4.43 0.25 3.19
CA ALA A 133 -3.92 1.58 3.53
C ALA A 133 -3.77 1.76 5.05
N VAL A 134 -4.76 1.32 5.84
CA VAL A 134 -4.70 1.34 7.31
C VAL A 134 -3.57 0.44 7.82
N TRP A 135 -3.40 -0.76 7.24
CA TRP A 135 -2.32 -1.67 7.59
C TRP A 135 -0.94 -1.06 7.28
N LEU A 136 -0.79 -0.44 6.11
CA LEU A 136 0.43 0.30 5.77
C LEU A 136 0.69 1.43 6.76
N GLY A 137 -0.32 2.23 7.11
CA GLY A 137 -0.20 3.29 8.11
C GLY A 137 0.28 2.75 9.47
N GLY A 138 -0.24 1.60 9.90
CA GLY A 138 0.22 0.90 11.10
C GLY A 138 1.68 0.45 10.98
N GLY A 139 2.08 -0.08 9.84
CA GLY A 139 3.47 -0.46 9.52
C GLY A 139 4.41 0.74 9.50
N LEU A 140 4.00 1.83 8.87
CA LEU A 140 4.72 3.09 8.80
C LEU A 140 4.98 3.65 10.22
N TRP A 141 3.95 3.72 11.04
CA TRP A 141 4.08 4.14 12.43
C TRP A 141 5.02 3.25 13.21
N TRP A 142 4.87 1.92 13.08
CA TRP A 142 5.69 0.97 13.82
C TRP A 142 7.18 1.08 13.45
N VAL A 143 7.49 1.18 12.16
CA VAL A 143 8.86 1.35 11.65
C VAL A 143 9.43 2.69 12.12
N SER A 144 8.72 3.79 11.88
CA SER A 144 9.19 5.13 12.25
C SER A 144 9.35 5.28 13.75
N LYS A 145 8.43 4.72 14.55
CA LYS A 145 8.57 4.68 16.01
C LYS A 145 9.80 3.89 16.46
N ARG A 146 10.09 2.79 15.80
CA ARG A 146 11.25 1.96 16.16
C ARG A 146 12.58 2.62 15.81
N LEU A 147 12.61 3.41 14.75
CA LEU A 147 13.82 4.10 14.29
C LEU A 147 14.03 5.45 15.01
N PHE A 148 12.96 6.18 15.27
CA PHE A 148 13.00 7.60 15.66
C PHE A 148 12.20 7.93 16.93
N GLY A 149 11.73 6.93 17.65
CA GLY A 149 10.91 7.13 18.85
C GLY A 149 9.44 7.47 18.55
N ASN A 150 8.70 7.78 19.62
CA ASN A 150 7.25 8.00 19.52
C ASN A 150 6.90 9.23 18.67
N GLU A 151 7.69 10.28 18.74
CA GLU A 151 7.47 11.55 18.04
C GLU A 151 7.62 11.36 16.53
N GLY A 152 8.71 10.67 16.08
CA GLY A 152 8.91 10.36 14.68
C GLY A 152 7.80 9.48 14.10
N GLY A 153 7.35 8.47 14.85
CA GLY A 153 6.22 7.64 14.46
C GLY A 153 4.92 8.43 14.33
N ALA A 154 4.64 9.33 15.27
CA ALA A 154 3.43 10.15 15.25
C ALA A 154 3.42 11.14 14.07
N ILE A 155 4.54 11.82 13.81
CA ILE A 155 4.66 12.77 12.69
C ILE A 155 4.51 12.04 11.35
N ALA A 156 5.24 10.94 11.14
CA ALA A 156 5.16 10.17 9.90
C ALA A 156 3.73 9.66 9.63
N LEU A 157 3.06 9.12 10.66
CA LEU A 157 1.68 8.66 10.54
C LEU A 157 0.72 9.81 10.27
N SER A 158 0.86 10.95 10.94
CA SER A 158 -0.03 12.11 10.72
C SER A 158 0.07 12.63 9.29
N LEU A 159 1.27 12.73 8.72
CA LEU A 159 1.44 13.11 7.33
C LEU A 159 0.84 12.09 6.36
N TYR A 160 0.90 10.81 6.70
CA TYR A 160 0.36 9.72 5.89
C TYR A 160 -1.18 9.78 5.84
N ILE A 161 -1.84 9.89 6.99
CA ILE A 161 -3.31 9.88 7.05
C ILE A 161 -3.92 11.12 6.39
N PHE A 162 -3.32 12.29 6.56
CA PHE A 162 -3.79 13.53 5.95
C PHE A 162 -3.21 13.77 4.55
N CYS A 163 -2.75 12.72 3.86
CA CYS A 163 -2.33 12.81 2.47
C CYS A 163 -3.50 12.48 1.54
N PRO A 164 -4.04 13.45 0.77
CA PRO A 164 -5.21 13.25 -0.10
C PRO A 164 -5.01 12.13 -1.12
N ALA A 165 -3.78 11.97 -1.59
CA ALA A 165 -3.45 10.89 -2.50
C ALA A 165 -3.61 9.51 -1.86
N VAL A 166 -3.19 9.34 -0.60
CA VAL A 166 -3.38 8.09 0.14
C VAL A 166 -4.86 7.78 0.26
N VAL A 167 -5.68 8.75 0.69
CA VAL A 167 -7.14 8.58 0.81
C VAL A 167 -7.76 8.23 -0.54
N ARG A 168 -7.39 8.94 -1.62
CA ARG A 168 -7.90 8.69 -2.97
C ARG A 168 -7.61 7.27 -3.45
N TYR A 169 -6.36 6.83 -3.35
CA TYR A 169 -5.96 5.48 -3.79
C TYR A 169 -6.44 4.37 -2.86
N ALA A 170 -6.62 4.66 -1.57
CA ALA A 170 -7.23 3.72 -0.61
C ALA A 170 -8.72 3.50 -0.84
N THR A 171 -9.41 4.43 -1.50
CA THR A 171 -10.86 4.39 -1.73
C THR A 171 -11.25 4.04 -3.17
N THR A 172 -10.28 3.62 -3.97
CA THR A 172 -10.49 3.11 -5.33
C THR A 172 -9.85 1.76 -5.50
N PRO A 173 -10.47 0.82 -6.22
CA PRO A 173 -9.81 -0.44 -6.57
C PRO A 173 -8.63 -0.15 -7.51
N ASN A 174 -7.44 -0.55 -7.10
CA ASN A 174 -6.22 -0.38 -7.88
C ASN A 174 -5.09 -1.28 -7.34
N SER A 175 -4.06 -1.50 -8.16
CA SER A 175 -2.87 -2.24 -7.74
C SER A 175 -1.89 -1.39 -6.93
N GLU A 176 -1.99 -0.06 -7.02
CA GLU A 176 -1.01 0.88 -6.50
C GLU A 176 -0.93 0.88 -4.97
N ILE A 177 -2.07 0.82 -4.27
CA ILE A 177 -2.08 0.77 -2.80
C ILE A 177 -1.48 -0.53 -2.26
N LEU A 178 -1.68 -1.65 -2.98
CA LEU A 178 -1.09 -2.94 -2.66
C LEU A 178 0.42 -2.93 -2.93
N ALA A 179 0.83 -2.36 -4.07
CA ALA A 179 2.21 -2.17 -4.43
C ALA A 179 2.95 -1.30 -3.41
N LEU A 180 2.33 -0.21 -2.98
CA LEU A 180 2.84 0.69 -1.96
C LEU A 180 3.06 -0.02 -0.62
N TRP A 181 2.04 -0.76 -0.16
CA TRP A 181 2.11 -1.56 1.06
C TRP A 181 3.27 -2.57 0.99
N GLY A 182 3.36 -3.27 -0.13
CA GLY A 182 4.35 -4.31 -0.31
C GLY A 182 5.77 -3.77 -0.47
N LEU A 183 5.98 -2.72 -1.27
CA LEU A 183 7.28 -2.09 -1.48
C LEU A 183 7.88 -1.59 -0.16
N TYR A 184 7.10 -0.85 0.62
CA TYR A 184 7.51 -0.37 1.93
C TYR A 184 7.79 -1.54 2.89
N GLY A 185 6.87 -2.50 2.93
CA GLY A 185 6.99 -3.71 3.74
C GLY A 185 8.24 -4.54 3.42
N MET A 186 8.55 -4.74 2.13
CA MET A 186 9.73 -5.49 1.69
C MET A 186 11.03 -4.85 2.16
N VAL A 187 11.20 -3.55 1.92
CA VAL A 187 12.44 -2.83 2.27
C VAL A 187 12.71 -2.93 3.77
N TYR A 188 11.75 -2.58 4.60
CA TYR A 188 11.96 -2.60 6.05
C TYR A 188 11.97 -4.00 6.66
N THR A 189 11.27 -4.97 6.04
CA THR A 189 11.36 -6.38 6.46
C THR A 189 12.73 -6.96 6.10
N ALA A 190 13.30 -6.63 4.95
CA ALA A 190 14.66 -7.05 4.56
C ALA A 190 15.70 -6.52 5.55
N MET A 191 15.62 -5.25 5.95
CA MET A 191 16.45 -4.68 7.03
C MET A 191 16.23 -5.43 8.36
N GLY A 192 14.97 -5.77 8.67
CA GLY A 192 14.60 -6.56 9.84
C GLY A 192 15.18 -7.97 9.84
N VAL A 193 15.29 -8.62 8.68
CA VAL A 193 15.94 -9.91 8.48
C VAL A 193 17.45 -9.77 8.74
N ALA A 194 18.10 -8.73 8.19
CA ALA A 194 19.51 -8.46 8.40
C ALA A 194 19.87 -8.37 9.90
N HIS A 195 19.09 -7.61 10.66
CA HIS A 195 19.26 -7.54 12.12
C HIS A 195 18.98 -8.88 12.81
N ALA A 196 17.99 -9.66 12.33
CA ALA A 196 17.71 -10.95 12.91
C ALA A 196 18.85 -11.95 12.71
N LEU A 197 19.59 -11.86 11.61
CA LEU A 197 20.76 -12.72 11.35
C LEU A 197 21.83 -12.60 12.42
N GLN A 198 21.96 -11.44 13.06
CA GLN A 198 22.91 -11.24 14.14
C GLN A 198 22.50 -11.95 15.44
N GLY A 199 21.24 -12.41 15.53
CA GLY A 199 20.66 -13.11 16.66
C GLY A 199 20.45 -14.62 16.44
N PRO A 200 19.76 -15.30 17.36
CA PRO A 200 19.51 -16.74 17.27
C PRO A 200 18.62 -17.09 16.07
N ARG A 201 18.92 -18.25 15.44
CA ARG A 201 18.21 -18.73 14.21
C ARG A 201 16.69 -18.83 14.36
N LYS A 202 16.17 -19.06 15.57
CA LYS A 202 14.72 -19.09 15.83
C LYS A 202 13.99 -17.80 15.42
N LYS A 203 14.68 -16.66 15.44
CA LYS A 203 14.13 -15.35 15.07
C LYS A 203 14.14 -15.08 13.56
N TRP A 204 14.84 -15.87 12.76
CA TRP A 204 14.98 -15.65 11.31
C TRP A 204 13.73 -16.06 10.55
N LYS A 205 13.23 -17.29 10.82
CA LYS A 205 12.12 -17.92 10.09
C LYS A 205 10.89 -17.01 9.91
N PRO A 206 10.30 -16.42 10.98
CA PRO A 206 9.10 -15.62 10.82
C PRO A 206 9.33 -14.33 9.99
N ARG A 207 10.54 -13.76 10.05
CA ARG A 207 10.87 -12.56 9.28
C ARG A 207 11.15 -12.87 7.81
N ILE A 208 11.80 -14.01 7.52
CA ILE A 208 12.00 -14.48 6.15
C ILE A 208 10.65 -14.82 5.53
N LEU A 209 9.76 -15.49 6.25
CA LEU A 209 8.40 -15.77 5.78
C LEU A 209 7.63 -14.47 5.49
N LEU A 210 7.72 -13.48 6.39
CA LEU A 210 7.08 -12.18 6.18
C LEU A 210 7.63 -11.47 4.94
N LEU A 211 8.96 -11.53 4.70
CA LEU A 211 9.59 -10.98 3.50
C LEU A 211 9.10 -11.70 2.24
N THR A 212 8.99 -13.04 2.29
CA THR A 212 8.46 -13.86 1.18
C THR A 212 7.03 -13.47 0.85
N VAL A 213 6.17 -13.35 1.86
CA VAL A 213 4.76 -12.94 1.67
C VAL A 213 4.68 -11.52 1.13
N ALA A 214 5.46 -10.58 1.69
CA ALA A 214 5.49 -9.21 1.21
C ALA A 214 5.91 -9.14 -0.27
N LEU A 215 6.99 -9.83 -0.66
CA LEU A 215 7.44 -9.88 -2.06
C LEU A 215 6.39 -10.55 -2.97
N GLY A 216 5.84 -11.69 -2.55
CA GLY A 216 4.87 -12.44 -3.34
C GLY A 216 3.58 -11.68 -3.58
N LEU A 217 3.01 -11.06 -2.55
CA LEU A 217 1.80 -10.24 -2.68
C LEU A 217 2.06 -8.98 -3.50
N THR A 218 3.24 -8.36 -3.35
CA THR A 218 3.60 -7.20 -4.17
C THR A 218 3.75 -7.58 -5.63
N ALA A 219 4.43 -8.70 -5.94
CA ALA A 219 4.61 -9.17 -7.30
C ALA A 219 3.26 -9.60 -7.93
N ALA A 220 2.37 -10.18 -7.14
CA ALA A 220 1.02 -10.51 -7.58
C ALA A 220 0.12 -9.27 -7.79
N ALA A 221 0.44 -8.13 -7.16
CA ALA A 221 -0.25 -6.85 -7.38
C ALA A 221 0.40 -6.03 -8.50
N HIS A 222 1.73 -5.85 -8.45
CA HIS A 222 2.48 -5.01 -9.38
C HIS A 222 3.93 -5.49 -9.49
N LEU A 223 4.28 -6.12 -10.61
CA LEU A 223 5.59 -6.75 -10.80
C LEU A 223 6.75 -5.75 -10.69
N LEU A 224 6.62 -4.55 -11.29
CA LEU A 224 7.68 -3.53 -11.23
C LEU A 224 7.97 -3.07 -9.80
N ALA A 225 6.93 -2.87 -8.97
CA ALA A 225 7.11 -2.53 -7.56
C ALA A 225 7.84 -3.64 -6.79
N ALA A 226 7.52 -4.90 -7.10
CA ALA A 226 8.21 -6.05 -6.52
C ALA A 226 9.69 -6.11 -6.94
N MET A 227 10.00 -5.86 -8.21
CA MET A 227 11.39 -5.81 -8.70
C MET A 227 12.20 -4.73 -8.00
N VAL A 228 11.66 -3.50 -7.92
CA VAL A 228 12.31 -2.39 -7.22
C VAL A 228 12.51 -2.72 -5.74
N GLY A 229 11.48 -3.23 -5.08
CA GLY A 229 11.55 -3.62 -3.68
C GLY A 229 12.51 -4.78 -3.42
N PHE A 230 12.59 -5.76 -4.34
CA PHE A 230 13.53 -6.86 -4.25
C PHE A 230 14.98 -6.37 -4.36
N VAL A 231 15.27 -5.53 -5.36
CA VAL A 231 16.63 -4.99 -5.57
C VAL A 231 17.03 -4.10 -4.39
N ALA A 232 16.18 -3.16 -3.99
CA ALA A 232 16.46 -2.27 -2.87
C ALA A 232 16.56 -3.04 -1.55
N GLY A 233 15.63 -3.96 -1.30
CA GLY A 233 15.64 -4.83 -0.12
C GLY A 233 16.90 -5.69 -0.06
N ALA A 234 17.32 -6.30 -1.17
CA ALA A 234 18.55 -7.07 -1.27
C ALA A 234 19.79 -6.20 -0.99
N ALA A 235 19.84 -4.98 -1.54
CA ALA A 235 20.96 -4.06 -1.32
C ALA A 235 21.09 -3.67 0.16
N PHE A 236 20.00 -3.26 0.82
CA PHE A 236 20.00 -2.95 2.24
C PHE A 236 20.30 -4.18 3.09
N PHE A 237 19.76 -5.34 2.72
CA PHE A 237 20.03 -6.59 3.42
C PHE A 237 21.52 -6.95 3.34
N PHE A 238 22.11 -6.88 2.15
CA PHE A 238 23.54 -7.16 1.94
C PHE A 238 24.43 -6.17 2.71
N TYR A 239 24.08 -4.87 2.70
CA TYR A 239 24.79 -3.85 3.43
C TYR A 239 24.78 -4.11 4.94
N LEU A 240 23.63 -4.43 5.52
CA LEU A 240 23.45 -4.62 6.96
C LEU A 240 23.86 -6.00 7.47
N ALA A 241 23.98 -7.01 6.59
CA ALA A 241 24.32 -8.39 6.98
C ALA A 241 25.81 -8.55 7.37
N GLU A 242 26.67 -7.60 7.02
CA GLU A 242 28.11 -7.58 7.36
C GLU A 242 28.81 -8.94 7.22
N ARG A 243 29.12 -9.59 8.34
CA ARG A 243 29.83 -10.89 8.37
C ARG A 243 29.02 -12.07 7.83
N ARG A 244 27.71 -11.91 7.63
CA ARG A 244 26.80 -12.98 7.18
C ARG A 244 26.29 -12.82 5.76
N ARG A 245 27.01 -12.08 4.92
CA ARG A 245 26.65 -11.81 3.52
C ARG A 245 26.40 -13.06 2.67
N ALA A 246 27.12 -14.16 2.95
CA ALA A 246 26.90 -15.43 2.24
C ALA A 246 25.45 -15.95 2.38
N TYR A 247 24.80 -15.73 3.52
CA TYR A 247 23.40 -16.11 3.71
C TYR A 247 22.41 -15.24 2.96
N VAL A 248 22.79 -14.02 2.58
CA VAL A 248 21.88 -13.08 1.89
C VAL A 248 21.41 -13.66 0.58
N ALA A 249 22.33 -14.15 -0.26
CA ALA A 249 21.98 -14.75 -1.56
C ALA A 249 21.06 -15.96 -1.40
N GLN A 250 21.34 -16.84 -0.45
CA GLN A 250 20.51 -18.02 -0.19
C GLN A 250 19.11 -17.62 0.29
N ILE A 251 19.01 -16.68 1.24
CA ILE A 251 17.72 -16.22 1.77
C ILE A 251 16.93 -15.50 0.66
N MET A 252 17.57 -14.63 -0.14
CA MET A 252 16.89 -13.95 -1.23
C MET A 252 16.42 -14.89 -2.33
N LEU A 253 17.17 -15.96 -2.61
CA LEU A 253 16.71 -17.02 -3.53
C LEU A 253 15.47 -17.74 -2.98
N PHE A 254 15.44 -18.14 -1.70
CA PHE A 254 14.27 -18.74 -1.10
C PHE A 254 13.07 -17.80 -1.08
N VAL A 255 13.29 -16.53 -0.78
CA VAL A 255 12.27 -15.49 -0.82
C VAL A 255 11.70 -15.33 -2.23
N ALA A 256 12.56 -15.32 -3.26
CA ALA A 256 12.13 -15.22 -4.65
C ALA A 256 11.32 -16.45 -5.10
N LEU A 257 11.78 -17.66 -4.77
CA LEU A 257 11.04 -18.89 -5.09
C LEU A 257 9.69 -18.96 -4.39
N GLY A 258 9.64 -18.60 -3.10
CA GLY A 258 8.38 -18.53 -2.35
C GLY A 258 7.43 -17.46 -2.88
N ALA A 259 7.96 -16.29 -3.27
CA ALA A 259 7.19 -15.24 -3.90
C ALA A 259 6.62 -15.67 -5.26
N MET A 260 7.40 -16.38 -6.07
CA MET A 260 6.95 -16.95 -7.35
C MET A 260 5.79 -17.94 -7.14
N ALA A 261 5.85 -18.76 -6.11
CA ALA A 261 4.75 -19.67 -5.76
C ALA A 261 3.47 -18.89 -5.40
N ILE A 262 3.58 -17.77 -4.66
CA ILE A 262 2.43 -16.91 -4.32
C ILE A 262 1.86 -16.27 -5.59
N VAL A 263 2.70 -15.76 -6.49
CA VAL A 263 2.26 -15.20 -7.77
C VAL A 263 1.56 -16.27 -8.60
N PHE A 264 2.13 -17.46 -8.72
CA PHE A 264 1.52 -18.59 -9.45
C PHE A 264 0.15 -18.97 -8.87
N ALA A 265 0.04 -19.00 -7.53
CA ALA A 265 -1.26 -19.19 -6.86
C ALA A 265 -2.25 -18.07 -7.18
N SER A 266 -1.81 -16.82 -7.28
CA SER A 266 -2.67 -15.69 -7.65
C SER A 266 -3.23 -15.80 -9.08
N PHE A 267 -2.55 -16.54 -9.96
CA PHE A 267 -3.03 -16.93 -11.30
C PHE A 267 -3.84 -18.24 -11.30
N GLY A 268 -4.26 -18.74 -10.13
CA GLY A 268 -5.07 -19.95 -10.02
C GLY A 268 -4.32 -21.23 -10.43
N PHE A 269 -2.98 -21.26 -10.32
CA PHE A 269 -2.10 -22.36 -10.71
C PHE A 269 -2.11 -22.68 -12.23
N HIS A 270 -2.55 -21.73 -13.08
CA HIS A 270 -2.54 -21.92 -14.53
C HIS A 270 -1.23 -21.41 -15.15
N LEU A 271 -0.44 -22.34 -15.68
CA LEU A 271 0.88 -22.04 -16.22
C LEU A 271 0.83 -21.03 -17.38
N ALA A 272 -0.11 -21.20 -18.31
CA ALA A 272 -0.25 -20.31 -19.47
C ALA A 272 -0.63 -18.87 -19.05
N ALA A 273 -1.51 -18.72 -18.05
CA ALA A 273 -1.84 -17.41 -17.49
C ALA A 273 -0.65 -16.79 -16.74
N PHE A 274 0.12 -17.61 -16.02
CA PHE A 274 1.31 -17.17 -15.30
C PHE A 274 2.42 -16.68 -16.23
N THR A 275 2.66 -17.35 -17.36
CA THR A 275 3.66 -16.92 -18.33
C THR A 275 3.35 -15.55 -18.92
N TYR A 276 2.08 -15.17 -18.97
CA TYR A 276 1.67 -13.84 -19.45
C TYR A 276 2.20 -12.68 -18.58
N VAL A 277 2.51 -12.92 -17.31
CA VAL A 277 3.19 -11.92 -16.44
C VAL A 277 4.48 -11.42 -17.09
N PHE A 278 5.20 -12.30 -17.80
CA PHE A 278 6.48 -12.00 -18.43
C PHE A 278 6.35 -11.54 -19.89
N THR A 279 5.27 -11.89 -20.56
CA THR A 279 5.11 -11.66 -22.00
C THR A 279 4.08 -10.57 -22.35
N GLY A 280 3.12 -10.29 -21.46
CA GLY A 280 1.96 -9.43 -21.74
C GLY A 280 2.18 -7.93 -21.61
N GLY A 281 3.33 -7.48 -21.19
CA GLY A 281 3.59 -6.06 -20.93
C GLY A 281 4.65 -5.47 -21.84
N SER A 282 4.26 -4.79 -22.92
CA SER A 282 5.17 -3.85 -23.59
C SER A 282 5.20 -2.54 -22.76
N ALA A 283 6.02 -2.49 -21.72
CA ALA A 283 6.26 -1.27 -20.98
C ALA A 283 6.96 -0.27 -21.91
N ARG A 284 6.24 0.76 -22.36
CA ARG A 284 6.83 1.87 -23.08
C ARG A 284 7.36 2.87 -22.06
N PHE A 285 8.68 3.02 -22.00
CA PHE A 285 9.33 4.01 -21.15
C PHE A 285 9.32 5.36 -21.86
N TRP A 286 8.56 6.31 -21.31
CA TRP A 286 8.56 7.70 -21.76
C TRP A 286 9.17 8.56 -20.66
N PHE A 287 10.09 9.43 -21.01
CA PHE A 287 10.57 10.44 -20.07
C PHE A 287 9.52 11.54 -19.94
N SER A 288 8.96 11.73 -18.75
CA SER A 288 8.00 12.78 -18.48
C SER A 288 8.08 13.24 -17.02
N LEU A 289 8.28 14.52 -16.84
CA LEU A 289 8.23 15.17 -15.52
C LEU A 289 6.82 15.62 -15.13
N ALA A 290 5.82 15.34 -15.97
CA ALA A 290 4.45 15.82 -15.75
C ALA A 290 3.87 15.32 -14.42
N ALA A 291 4.05 14.06 -14.07
CA ALA A 291 3.51 13.50 -12.82
C ALA A 291 4.15 14.15 -11.58
N ALA A 292 5.47 14.34 -11.59
CA ALA A 292 6.17 15.05 -10.52
C ALA A 292 5.77 16.53 -10.48
N GLY A 293 5.65 17.16 -11.64
CA GLY A 293 5.20 18.55 -11.76
C GLY A 293 3.78 18.76 -11.22
N ASN A 294 2.87 17.85 -11.53
CA ASN A 294 1.51 17.89 -11.01
C ASN A 294 1.46 17.72 -9.48
N PHE A 295 2.27 16.81 -8.93
CA PHE A 295 2.36 16.65 -7.48
C PHE A 295 2.86 17.93 -6.79
N VAL A 296 3.92 18.55 -7.32
CA VAL A 296 4.51 19.77 -6.76
C VAL A 296 3.58 20.99 -6.93
N ARG A 297 2.89 21.10 -8.05
CA ARG A 297 1.99 22.23 -8.33
C ARG A 297 0.65 22.14 -7.59
N SER A 298 0.29 20.96 -7.13
CA SER A 298 -0.99 20.78 -6.43
C SER A 298 -0.96 21.46 -5.05
N PRO A 299 -1.83 22.42 -4.78
CA PRO A 299 -1.87 23.14 -3.50
C PRO A 299 -2.19 22.21 -2.33
N VAL A 300 -2.84 21.08 -2.60
CA VAL A 300 -3.22 20.08 -1.61
C VAL A 300 -2.00 19.40 -0.96
N ASN A 301 -0.84 19.41 -1.62
CA ASN A 301 0.40 18.83 -1.13
C ASN A 301 1.34 19.87 -0.46
N ALA A 302 0.90 21.11 -0.32
CA ALA A 302 1.77 22.20 0.14
C ALA A 302 2.40 21.93 1.52
N GLY A 303 1.63 21.41 2.47
CA GLY A 303 2.14 21.06 3.79
C GLY A 303 3.23 19.97 3.75
N ILE A 304 3.03 18.94 2.92
CA ILE A 304 4.00 17.85 2.72
C ILE A 304 5.28 18.40 2.07
N LEU A 305 5.15 19.27 1.05
CA LEU A 305 6.29 19.85 0.33
C LEU A 305 7.13 20.76 1.24
N VAL A 306 6.47 21.59 2.04
CA VAL A 306 7.18 22.44 3.03
C VAL A 306 7.91 21.57 4.04
N ALA A 307 7.25 20.56 4.61
CA ALA A 307 7.89 19.63 5.54
C ALA A 307 9.08 18.89 4.92
N ALA A 308 8.96 18.45 3.67
CA ALA A 308 10.04 17.79 2.92
C ALA A 308 11.21 18.73 2.68
N GLY A 309 10.95 19.98 2.27
CA GLY A 309 11.98 20.99 2.07
C GLY A 309 12.75 21.30 3.35
N VAL A 310 12.03 21.52 4.46
CA VAL A 310 12.65 21.74 5.78
C VAL A 310 13.46 20.52 6.21
N ALA A 311 12.92 19.31 6.07
CA ALA A 311 13.64 18.09 6.44
C ALA A 311 14.92 17.92 5.61
N LEU A 312 14.91 18.20 4.31
CA LEU A 312 16.10 18.14 3.45
C LEU A 312 17.17 19.18 3.88
N VAL A 313 16.76 20.42 4.15
CA VAL A 313 17.69 21.47 4.63
C VAL A 313 18.31 21.08 5.97
N VAL A 314 17.51 20.60 6.91
CA VAL A 314 18.00 20.15 8.23
C VAL A 314 18.92 18.95 8.08
N TYR A 315 18.57 17.96 7.27
CA TYR A 315 19.43 16.81 6.99
C TYR A 315 20.76 17.24 6.36
N ALA A 316 20.73 18.20 5.42
CA ALA A 316 21.92 18.71 4.76
C ALA A 316 22.84 19.55 5.68
N THR A 317 22.28 20.25 6.66
CA THR A 317 23.04 21.16 7.54
C THR A 317 23.42 20.54 8.87
N THR A 318 22.63 19.58 9.39
CA THR A 318 22.78 19.04 10.73
C THR A 318 23.38 17.64 10.74
N ARG A 319 24.60 17.47 11.28
CA ARG A 319 25.28 16.17 11.38
C ARG A 319 24.47 15.13 12.17
N ARG A 320 23.71 15.56 13.20
CA ARG A 320 22.90 14.70 14.04
C ARG A 320 21.88 13.89 13.25
N SER A 321 21.30 14.46 12.20
CA SER A 321 20.27 13.79 11.36
C SER A 321 20.87 12.89 10.29
N ARG A 322 22.20 12.87 10.10
CA ARG A 322 22.89 12.10 9.05
C ARG A 322 23.31 10.72 9.54
N TYR A 323 22.35 9.86 9.82
CA TYR A 323 22.61 8.46 10.15
C TYR A 323 21.72 7.53 9.30
N PHE A 324 22.04 6.24 9.36
CA PHE A 324 21.42 5.24 8.48
C PHE A 324 19.86 5.26 8.52
N GLY A 325 19.26 5.48 9.69
CA GLY A 325 17.80 5.54 9.84
C GLY A 325 17.14 6.60 8.95
N ASN A 326 17.73 7.79 8.84
CA ASN A 326 17.27 8.87 7.96
C ASN A 326 17.78 8.73 6.52
N THR A 327 18.98 8.15 6.34
CA THR A 327 19.58 7.99 5.02
C THR A 327 18.88 6.90 4.20
N ALA A 328 18.43 5.81 4.83
CA ALA A 328 17.79 4.72 4.12
C ALA A 328 16.50 5.14 3.39
N PRO A 329 15.50 5.82 4.02
CA PRO A 329 14.35 6.31 3.28
C PRO A 329 14.71 7.34 2.21
N LEU A 330 15.72 8.19 2.43
CA LEU A 330 16.22 9.14 1.43
C LEU A 330 16.81 8.41 0.21
N LEU A 331 17.58 7.34 0.42
CA LEU A 331 18.09 6.49 -0.67
C LEU A 331 16.96 5.83 -1.45
N MET A 332 15.89 5.41 -0.78
CA MET A 332 14.70 4.89 -1.46
C MET A 332 14.01 5.95 -2.31
N LEU A 333 13.90 7.19 -1.81
CA LEU A 333 13.36 8.30 -2.60
C LEU A 333 14.18 8.52 -3.87
N LEU A 334 15.51 8.51 -3.77
CA LEU A 334 16.42 8.63 -4.92
C LEU A 334 16.30 7.44 -5.87
N ALA A 335 16.22 6.22 -5.36
CA ALA A 335 16.06 5.01 -6.17
C ALA A 335 14.74 4.98 -6.95
N LEU A 336 13.71 5.66 -6.47
CA LEU A 336 12.41 5.78 -7.13
C LEU A 336 12.36 6.92 -8.17
N VAL A 337 13.35 7.83 -8.20
CA VAL A 337 13.40 8.95 -9.16
C VAL A 337 13.21 8.51 -10.63
N PRO A 338 13.84 7.43 -11.12
CA PRO A 338 13.61 6.99 -12.49
C PRO A 338 12.15 6.67 -12.81
N LEU A 339 11.38 6.20 -11.82
CA LEU A 339 9.96 5.89 -11.98
C LEU A 339 9.09 7.15 -12.06
N TYR A 340 9.51 8.25 -11.42
CA TYR A 340 8.81 9.55 -11.52
C TYR A 340 8.95 10.17 -12.89
N THR A 341 10.02 9.84 -13.59
CA THR A 341 10.34 10.36 -14.91
C THR A 341 9.86 9.45 -16.04
N THR A 342 9.20 8.34 -15.72
CA THR A 342 8.65 7.40 -16.70
C THR A 342 7.14 7.29 -16.54
N GLN A 343 6.41 7.07 -17.65
CA GLN A 343 4.95 6.88 -17.62
C GLN A 343 4.53 5.41 -17.43
N VAL A 344 5.44 4.57 -16.99
CA VAL A 344 5.19 3.12 -16.82
C VAL A 344 4.23 2.82 -15.68
N VAL A 345 4.14 3.73 -14.71
CA VAL A 345 3.32 3.59 -13.52
C VAL A 345 2.31 4.73 -13.46
N SER A 346 1.05 4.41 -13.17
CA SER A 346 -0.03 5.40 -13.13
C SER A 346 0.16 6.45 -12.02
N ALA A 347 0.83 6.09 -10.94
CA ALA A 347 1.09 6.96 -9.78
C ALA A 347 2.47 6.73 -9.15
N PRO A 348 3.57 6.94 -9.89
CA PRO A 348 4.90 6.57 -9.43
C PRO A 348 5.32 7.29 -8.14
N TRP A 349 4.88 8.53 -7.94
CA TRP A 349 5.16 9.32 -6.74
C TRP A 349 4.45 8.77 -5.50
N LEU A 350 3.34 8.04 -5.65
CA LEU A 350 2.65 7.40 -4.53
C LEU A 350 3.58 6.43 -3.78
N TRP A 351 4.39 5.67 -4.51
CA TRP A 351 5.30 4.68 -3.92
C TRP A 351 6.39 5.30 -3.04
N ALA A 352 6.69 6.57 -3.25
CA ALA A 352 7.68 7.30 -2.48
C ALA A 352 7.13 7.86 -1.16
N LEU A 353 5.83 8.11 -1.08
CA LEU A 353 5.24 8.81 0.07
C LEU A 353 5.57 8.19 1.43
N PRO A 354 5.48 6.87 1.66
CA PRO A 354 5.81 6.32 2.97
C PRO A 354 7.28 6.53 3.35
N PHE A 355 8.19 6.46 2.38
CA PHE A 355 9.61 6.75 2.61
C PHE A 355 9.83 8.23 2.91
N LEU A 356 9.11 9.13 2.22
CA LEU A 356 9.15 10.56 2.47
C LEU A 356 8.65 10.88 3.88
N PHE A 357 7.52 10.31 4.29
CA PHE A 357 6.97 10.53 5.63
C PHE A 357 7.88 9.95 6.73
N THR A 358 8.49 8.79 6.47
CA THR A 358 9.49 8.19 7.37
C THR A 358 10.70 9.11 7.51
N PHE A 359 11.20 9.69 6.41
CA PHE A 359 12.31 10.63 6.40
C PHE A 359 11.99 11.92 7.17
N ILE A 360 10.83 12.55 6.86
CA ILE A 360 10.40 13.77 7.56
C ILE A 360 10.22 13.49 9.05
N GLY A 361 9.55 12.40 9.39
CA GLY A 361 9.33 11.99 10.78
C GLY A 361 10.63 11.79 11.55
N GLY A 362 11.64 11.19 10.93
CA GLY A 362 12.95 10.98 11.53
C GLY A 362 13.72 12.28 11.76
N VAL A 363 13.83 13.13 10.73
CA VAL A 363 14.55 14.41 10.85
C VAL A 363 13.86 15.34 11.86
N PHE A 364 12.54 15.40 11.87
CA PHE A 364 11.81 16.23 12.84
C PHE A 364 11.93 15.69 14.26
N ALA A 365 11.92 14.36 14.45
CA ALA A 365 12.15 13.76 15.76
C ALA A 365 13.55 14.13 16.32
N ASP A 366 14.59 14.07 15.49
CA ASP A 366 15.95 14.48 15.88
C ASP A 366 16.00 15.94 16.33
N MET A 367 15.22 16.80 15.67
CA MET A 367 15.16 18.23 16.03
C MET A 367 14.32 18.47 17.29
N LEU A 368 13.29 17.68 17.55
CA LEU A 368 12.51 17.73 18.79
C LEU A 368 13.33 17.33 20.03
N GLU A 369 14.39 16.53 19.84
CA GLU A 369 15.36 16.23 20.89
C GLU A 369 16.48 17.27 21.01
N SER A 370 16.52 18.27 20.11
CA SER A 370 17.54 19.32 20.08
C SER A 370 17.14 20.55 20.90
N ARG A 371 18.08 21.54 20.94
CA ARG A 371 17.81 22.85 21.56
C ARG A 371 16.69 23.63 20.89
N GLN A 372 16.33 23.28 19.65
CA GLN A 372 15.26 23.92 18.86
C GLN A 372 13.89 23.24 19.01
N ARG A 373 13.69 22.45 20.06
CA ARG A 373 12.46 21.67 20.30
C ARG A 373 11.16 22.46 20.11
N LYS A 374 11.10 23.67 20.68
CA LYS A 374 9.86 24.50 20.60
C LYS A 374 9.52 24.90 19.16
N VAL A 375 10.54 25.27 18.37
CA VAL A 375 10.37 25.65 16.97
C VAL A 375 9.85 24.46 16.14
N PHE A 376 10.47 23.29 16.31
CA PHE A 376 10.07 22.09 15.58
C PHE A 376 8.75 21.50 16.07
N LEU A 377 8.38 21.69 17.33
CA LEU A 377 7.04 21.33 17.82
C LEU A 377 5.95 22.18 17.14
N LEU A 378 6.15 23.50 17.09
CA LEU A 378 5.23 24.41 16.40
C LEU A 378 5.18 24.13 14.91
N LEU A 379 6.33 23.92 14.27
CA LEU A 379 6.41 23.61 12.83
C LEU A 379 5.70 22.30 12.51
N SER A 380 5.98 21.21 13.22
CA SER A 380 5.33 19.92 12.98
C SER A 380 3.84 20.00 13.23
N GLY A 381 3.41 20.69 14.29
CA GLY A 381 2.01 20.92 14.57
C GLY A 381 1.30 21.72 13.47
N SER A 382 1.91 22.84 13.05
CA SER A 382 1.33 23.66 11.97
C SER A 382 1.27 22.92 10.64
N VAL A 383 2.30 22.16 10.27
CA VAL A 383 2.32 21.33 9.05
C VAL A 383 1.19 20.28 9.09
N VAL A 384 1.05 19.57 10.20
CA VAL A 384 0.01 18.54 10.34
C VAL A 384 -1.39 19.16 10.28
N VAL A 385 -1.64 20.25 10.99
CA VAL A 385 -2.94 20.95 10.98
C VAL A 385 -3.26 21.49 9.59
N THR A 386 -2.30 22.14 8.94
CA THR A 386 -2.48 22.66 7.56
C THR A 386 -2.76 21.52 6.59
N GLN A 387 -2.00 20.42 6.68
CA GLN A 387 -2.19 19.28 5.79
C GLN A 387 -3.53 18.58 6.03
N ALA A 388 -3.99 18.49 7.28
CA ALA A 388 -5.32 17.97 7.61
C ALA A 388 -6.42 18.85 6.99
N ALA A 389 -6.32 20.17 7.13
CA ALA A 389 -7.27 21.11 6.52
C ALA A 389 -7.29 20.97 4.98
N LEU A 390 -6.12 20.93 4.33
CA LEU A 390 -6.01 20.74 2.88
C LEU A 390 -6.60 19.38 2.44
N CYS A 391 -6.37 18.31 3.19
CA CYS A 391 -6.94 17.00 2.91
C CYS A 391 -8.47 17.05 2.94
N TRP A 392 -9.05 17.59 3.99
CA TRP A 392 -10.51 17.68 4.14
C TRP A 392 -11.16 18.61 3.12
N MET A 393 -10.53 19.74 2.79
CA MET A 393 -11.01 20.62 1.71
C MET A 393 -10.97 19.92 0.36
N SER A 394 -9.96 19.13 0.08
CA SER A 394 -9.87 18.31 -1.14
C SER A 394 -10.97 17.23 -1.18
N MET A 395 -11.23 16.56 -0.07
CA MET A 395 -12.31 15.56 0.04
C MET A 395 -13.69 16.18 -0.14
N ALA A 396 -13.89 17.40 0.36
CA ALA A 396 -15.14 18.15 0.19
C ALA A 396 -15.32 18.74 -1.22
N GLY A 397 -14.38 18.52 -2.13
CA GLY A 397 -14.42 19.05 -3.50
C GLY A 397 -14.13 20.55 -3.61
N MET A 398 -13.65 21.20 -2.53
CA MET A 398 -13.30 22.63 -2.53
C MET A 398 -11.94 22.91 -3.19
N LEU A 399 -11.07 21.89 -3.26
CA LEU A 399 -9.78 21.95 -3.92
C LEU A 399 -9.68 20.82 -4.96
N GLN A 400 -9.27 21.15 -6.18
CA GLN A 400 -8.95 20.14 -7.19
C GLN A 400 -7.60 19.51 -6.86
N SER A 401 -7.55 18.19 -6.81
CA SER A 401 -6.33 17.41 -6.54
C SER A 401 -5.55 17.12 -7.80
#